data_b2d3236619475bb145628c6c51f31e42
#
_entry.id   b2d3236619475bb145628c6c51f31e42
#
_cell.length_a   1.000
_cell.length_b   1.000
_cell.length_c   1.000
_cell.angle_alpha   90.00
_cell.angle_beta   90.00
_cell.angle_gamma   90.00
#
_symmetry.space_group_name_H-M   'P 1'
#
loop_
_entity.id
_entity.type
_entity.pdbx_description
1 polymer ?
#
loop_
_entity_poly.entity_id
_entity_poly.type
_entity_poly.pdbx_seq_one_letter_code
_entity_poly.pdbx_strand_id
1 'polypeptide(L)'
;MATRSLIAIGSNIGNRVGNILKALSELSHVPGVTRITSTGFLYESPPMYVEDQPVFLNTCCEIETSLSPRNLMIALQNIEVSMGRERTFKNGPRIIDLDILFHGPHVVNDPDLIVPHPCISEREFVLAPLADICPSFVHPVLKKTIEDIRKSLNAYSTCHRVFPACGDRSLFRWGSRTFIMGILNVTPDSFSDGGLYNESVDAAVCHAIDLVAAGADIVDVGGESTRPKAEIVDELEEQRRVIDVIREIRLKFPNLPISVDTYRASTARLAIEAGASIVNDVSGGLLDPDMISTVSSLGVPYICMHAGRVGSHPPLMYGDQSGLLEDQSFSRNLKSSLDTVRDQLAGRVDACIASGVARWNIVIDPGFGFGKSADVNFALVRHLEDAISGVIKPYPVMVGVSRKRFVRDLVAGKEWCGSNEHAMLGTVAVAMAIQDRADIHRVHDVAQLKYALCVSDRVYRRHV
;
A
#
# COMPACT_ATOMS: atom_id res chain seq x y z
N MET A 1 9.48 1.10 -33.96
CA MET A 1 8.90 0.11 -33.02
C MET A 1 9.16 0.64 -31.63
N ALA A 2 8.23 0.43 -30.70
CA ALA A 2 8.42 0.84 -29.30
C ALA A 2 9.49 -0.05 -28.64
N THR A 3 10.43 0.58 -27.94
CA THR A 3 11.50 -0.07 -27.18
C THR A 3 11.20 0.03 -25.70
N ARG A 4 11.46 -1.04 -24.93
CA ARG A 4 11.39 -1.02 -23.46
C ARG A 4 12.65 -0.40 -22.90
N SER A 5 12.49 0.60 -22.03
CA SER A 5 13.61 1.22 -21.32
C SER A 5 13.37 1.19 -19.82
N LEU A 6 14.43 0.97 -19.06
CA LEU A 6 14.43 0.94 -17.61
C LEU A 6 15.17 2.18 -17.10
N ILE A 7 14.49 2.95 -16.25
CA ILE A 7 14.95 4.25 -15.76
C ILE A 7 15.06 4.17 -14.23
N ALA A 8 16.22 4.54 -13.68
CA ALA A 8 16.37 4.79 -12.25
C ALA A 8 15.88 6.19 -11.91
N ILE A 9 15.26 6.33 -10.74
CA ILE A 9 14.71 7.58 -10.22
C ILE A 9 15.15 7.74 -8.77
N GLY A 10 15.81 8.85 -8.44
CA GLY A 10 16.28 9.13 -7.08
C GLY A 10 16.01 10.57 -6.66
N SER A 11 15.70 10.78 -5.38
CA SER A 11 15.49 12.11 -4.79
C SER A 11 15.98 12.13 -3.34
N ASN A 12 16.67 13.21 -2.91
CA ASN A 12 17.07 13.37 -1.50
C ASN A 12 16.86 14.80 -0.95
N ILE A 13 16.17 15.67 -1.68
CA ILE A 13 15.83 17.02 -1.23
C ILE A 13 14.31 17.25 -1.30
N GLY A 14 13.78 17.92 -0.28
CA GLY A 14 12.39 18.36 -0.22
C GLY A 14 11.41 17.19 -0.06
N ASN A 15 10.28 17.25 -0.72
CA ASN A 15 9.28 16.19 -0.74
C ASN A 15 9.70 15.09 -1.74
N ARG A 16 10.54 14.13 -1.29
CA ARG A 16 11.13 13.08 -2.14
C ARG A 16 10.07 12.23 -2.85
N VAL A 17 8.99 11.84 -2.14
CA VAL A 17 7.87 11.09 -2.73
C VAL A 17 7.18 11.92 -3.80
N GLY A 18 6.85 13.18 -3.50
CA GLY A 18 6.23 14.10 -4.45
C GLY A 18 7.12 14.35 -5.67
N ASN A 19 8.42 14.47 -5.49
CA ASN A 19 9.37 14.63 -6.59
C ASN A 19 9.38 13.41 -7.52
N ILE A 20 9.38 12.19 -6.97
CA ILE A 20 9.33 10.94 -7.76
C ILE A 20 8.01 10.85 -8.54
N LEU A 21 6.87 11.11 -7.90
CA LEU A 21 5.57 11.10 -8.56
C LEU A 21 5.49 12.14 -9.68
N LYS A 22 6.00 13.36 -9.44
CA LYS A 22 6.07 14.41 -10.45
C LYS A 22 6.95 13.99 -11.63
N ALA A 23 8.12 13.42 -11.38
CA ALA A 23 9.01 12.95 -12.42
C ALA A 23 8.35 11.85 -13.29
N LEU A 24 7.60 10.91 -12.70
CA LEU A 24 6.83 9.91 -13.43
C LEU A 24 5.73 10.55 -14.28
N SER A 25 5.02 11.54 -13.73
CA SER A 25 4.00 12.29 -14.48
C SER A 25 4.62 13.02 -15.68
N GLU A 26 5.70 13.78 -15.48
CA GLU A 26 6.41 14.47 -16.57
C GLU A 26 6.91 13.48 -17.64
N LEU A 27 7.47 12.34 -17.20
CA LEU A 27 7.96 11.29 -18.09
C LEU A 27 6.84 10.70 -18.97
N SER A 28 5.65 10.53 -18.42
CA SER A 28 4.49 10.03 -19.18
C SER A 28 4.00 10.99 -20.27
N HIS A 29 4.34 12.27 -20.18
CA HIS A 29 3.97 13.31 -21.14
C HIS A 29 5.08 13.61 -22.18
N VAL A 30 6.25 12.96 -22.06
CA VAL A 30 7.35 13.15 -23.04
C VAL A 30 6.92 12.62 -24.41
N PRO A 31 6.99 13.45 -25.47
CA PRO A 31 6.72 12.99 -26.84
C PRO A 31 7.65 11.81 -27.22
N GLY A 32 7.06 10.68 -27.60
CA GLY A 32 7.78 9.46 -27.92
C GLY A 32 7.86 8.45 -26.75
N VAL A 33 7.45 8.79 -25.55
CA VAL A 33 7.12 7.85 -24.49
C VAL A 33 5.65 7.47 -24.63
N THR A 34 5.37 6.18 -24.83
CA THR A 34 4.00 5.70 -25.06
C THR A 34 3.27 5.48 -23.74
N ARG A 35 3.97 4.90 -22.76
CA ARG A 35 3.42 4.63 -21.41
C ARG A 35 4.52 4.22 -20.44
N ILE A 36 4.24 4.35 -19.15
CA ILE A 36 4.95 3.69 -18.05
C ILE A 36 4.25 2.33 -17.85
N THR A 37 4.99 1.24 -17.99
CA THR A 37 4.43 -0.13 -17.90
C THR A 37 4.51 -0.72 -16.50
N SER A 38 5.50 -0.31 -15.71
CA SER A 38 5.69 -0.80 -14.34
C SER A 38 6.59 0.15 -13.55
N THR A 39 6.47 0.08 -12.21
CA THR A 39 7.39 0.73 -11.26
C THR A 39 7.94 -0.30 -10.28
N GLY A 40 9.14 -0.09 -9.74
CA GLY A 40 9.64 -0.81 -8.57
C GLY A 40 8.94 -0.34 -7.30
N PHE A 41 9.31 -0.88 -6.14
CA PHE A 41 8.95 -0.29 -4.85
C PHE A 41 9.87 0.90 -4.52
N LEU A 42 9.53 1.64 -3.46
CA LEU A 42 10.38 2.71 -2.94
C LEU A 42 11.41 2.15 -1.96
N TYR A 43 12.64 2.61 -2.09
CA TYR A 43 13.75 2.23 -1.23
C TYR A 43 14.46 3.46 -0.67
N GLU A 44 14.57 3.52 0.64
CA GLU A 44 15.40 4.51 1.31
C GLU A 44 16.81 3.97 1.48
N SER A 45 17.80 4.77 1.11
CA SER A 45 19.22 4.40 1.22
C SER A 45 20.08 5.58 1.70
N PRO A 46 21.17 5.32 2.43
CA PRO A 46 22.15 6.35 2.70
C PRO A 46 22.77 6.86 1.39
N PRO A 47 23.27 8.08 1.36
CA PRO A 47 24.00 8.59 0.20
C PRO A 47 25.28 7.80 -0.03
N MET A 48 25.63 7.59 -1.30
CA MET A 48 26.85 6.94 -1.73
C MET A 48 27.88 7.99 -2.18
N TYR A 49 29.15 7.80 -1.88
CA TYR A 49 30.32 8.65 -2.23
C TYR A 49 30.45 9.94 -1.41
N VAL A 50 29.42 10.73 -1.21
CA VAL A 50 29.40 11.92 -0.36
C VAL A 50 28.37 11.67 0.74
N GLU A 51 28.85 11.42 1.96
CA GLU A 51 28.00 10.95 3.07
C GLU A 51 27.25 12.07 3.79
N ASP A 52 27.80 13.30 3.79
CA ASP A 52 27.19 14.48 4.46
C ASP A 52 26.07 15.09 3.58
N GLN A 53 24.99 14.34 3.41
CA GLN A 53 23.78 14.80 2.74
C GLN A 53 22.56 13.95 3.14
N PRO A 54 21.32 14.43 2.90
CA PRO A 54 20.13 13.67 3.25
C PRO A 54 20.06 12.31 2.55
N VAL A 55 19.37 11.35 3.19
CA VAL A 55 19.11 10.01 2.65
C VAL A 55 18.26 10.07 1.38
N PHE A 56 18.57 9.20 0.43
CA PHE A 56 17.85 9.10 -0.82
C PHE A 56 16.59 8.24 -0.70
N LEU A 57 15.59 8.60 -1.49
CA LEU A 57 14.49 7.74 -1.85
C LEU A 57 14.66 7.36 -3.32
N ASN A 58 14.70 6.06 -3.60
CA ASN A 58 15.02 5.51 -4.91
C ASN A 58 13.92 4.55 -5.38
N THR A 59 13.72 4.51 -6.70
CA THR A 59 12.91 3.52 -7.39
C THR A 59 13.40 3.35 -8.83
N CYS A 60 12.77 2.45 -9.58
CA CYS A 60 12.92 2.33 -11.03
C CYS A 60 11.55 2.32 -11.69
N CYS A 61 11.49 2.72 -12.94
CA CYS A 61 10.32 2.48 -13.78
C CYS A 61 10.72 1.86 -15.12
N GLU A 62 9.76 1.15 -15.70
CA GLU A 62 9.84 0.66 -17.05
C GLU A 62 8.93 1.48 -17.95
N ILE A 63 9.43 1.90 -19.10
CA ILE A 63 8.69 2.66 -20.10
C ILE A 63 8.73 1.98 -21.47
N GLU A 64 7.70 2.18 -22.27
CA GLU A 64 7.72 1.96 -23.70
C GLU A 64 7.96 3.26 -24.44
N THR A 65 8.99 3.31 -25.30
CA THR A 65 9.37 4.54 -26.00
C THR A 65 9.83 4.27 -27.43
N SER A 66 9.59 5.24 -28.32
CA SER A 66 10.15 5.29 -29.67
C SER A 66 11.43 6.13 -29.76
N LEU A 67 11.83 6.79 -28.65
CA LEU A 67 13.03 7.60 -28.61
C LEU A 67 14.30 6.75 -28.74
N SER A 68 15.33 7.30 -29.37
CA SER A 68 16.69 6.74 -29.29
C SER A 68 17.25 6.93 -27.87
N PRO A 69 18.30 6.16 -27.46
CA PRO A 69 18.93 6.35 -26.14
C PRO A 69 19.34 7.81 -25.89
N ARG A 70 19.91 8.49 -26.89
CA ARG A 70 20.34 9.89 -26.79
C ARG A 70 19.17 10.85 -26.63
N ASN A 71 18.10 10.68 -27.40
CA ASN A 71 16.91 11.54 -27.28
C ASN A 71 16.20 11.33 -25.95
N LEU A 72 16.17 10.08 -25.45
CA LEU A 72 15.63 9.78 -24.12
C LEU A 72 16.48 10.45 -23.03
N MET A 73 17.81 10.38 -23.10
CA MET A 73 18.71 11.08 -22.16
C MET A 73 18.41 12.59 -22.12
N ILE A 74 18.26 13.23 -23.29
CA ILE A 74 17.95 14.65 -23.39
C ILE A 74 16.58 14.95 -22.74
N ALA A 75 15.57 14.09 -22.99
CA ALA A 75 14.26 14.26 -22.40
C ALA A 75 14.29 14.14 -20.85
N LEU A 76 15.02 13.16 -20.31
CA LEU A 76 15.22 13.01 -18.86
C LEU A 76 15.92 14.22 -18.24
N GLN A 77 16.98 14.74 -18.88
CA GLN A 77 17.68 15.94 -18.43
C GLN A 77 16.76 17.17 -18.45
N ASN A 78 15.89 17.30 -19.45
CA ASN A 78 14.92 18.40 -19.51
C ASN A 78 13.90 18.31 -18.35
N ILE A 79 13.45 17.09 -17.97
CA ILE A 79 12.60 16.89 -16.78
C ILE A 79 13.36 17.32 -15.53
N GLU A 80 14.60 16.90 -15.36
CA GLU A 80 15.41 17.31 -14.19
C GLU A 80 15.53 18.82 -14.08
N VAL A 81 15.81 19.51 -15.17
CA VAL A 81 15.92 20.98 -15.23
C VAL A 81 14.57 21.64 -14.93
N SER A 82 13.47 21.15 -15.53
CA SER A 82 12.12 21.70 -15.29
C SER A 82 11.66 21.57 -13.85
N MET A 83 12.15 20.51 -13.16
CA MET A 83 11.89 20.27 -11.74
C MET A 83 12.80 21.09 -10.81
N GLY A 84 13.73 21.90 -11.35
CA GLY A 84 14.61 22.77 -10.58
C GLY A 84 15.89 22.08 -10.10
N ARG A 85 16.38 21.05 -10.81
CA ARG A 85 17.68 20.44 -10.48
C ARG A 85 18.81 21.43 -10.76
N GLU A 86 19.53 21.81 -9.71
CA GLU A 86 20.78 22.55 -9.80
C GLU A 86 21.97 21.62 -9.61
N ARG A 87 22.97 21.70 -10.50
CA ARG A 87 24.23 20.93 -10.37
C ARG A 87 25.22 21.72 -9.53
N THR A 88 25.32 21.42 -8.24
CA THR A 88 26.27 22.09 -7.32
C THR A 88 27.66 21.45 -7.39
N PHE A 89 27.75 20.15 -7.13
CA PHE A 89 28.98 19.35 -7.23
C PHE A 89 28.65 17.90 -7.57
N LYS A 90 29.67 17.11 -7.98
CA LYS A 90 29.48 15.71 -8.37
C LYS A 90 28.98 14.88 -7.18
N ASN A 91 27.91 14.10 -7.38
CA ASN A 91 27.23 13.27 -6.37
C ASN A 91 26.61 14.08 -5.20
N GLY A 92 26.37 15.38 -5.38
CA GLY A 92 25.72 16.22 -4.39
C GLY A 92 24.21 15.97 -4.27
N PRO A 93 23.56 16.64 -3.30
CA PRO A 93 22.11 16.49 -3.08
C PRO A 93 21.32 17.05 -4.27
N ARG A 94 20.15 16.44 -4.54
CA ARG A 94 19.33 16.79 -5.73
C ARG A 94 17.86 16.51 -5.52
N ILE A 95 17.02 17.37 -6.11
CA ILE A 95 15.56 17.23 -6.12
C ILE A 95 15.17 15.94 -6.83
N ILE A 96 15.79 15.66 -7.98
CA ILE A 96 15.53 14.48 -8.79
C ILE A 96 16.78 14.06 -9.58
N ASP A 97 16.94 12.77 -9.80
CA ASP A 97 17.97 12.12 -10.61
C ASP A 97 17.33 11.06 -11.49
N LEU A 98 17.54 11.13 -12.80
CA LEU A 98 16.93 10.25 -13.79
C LEU A 98 18.02 9.63 -14.66
N ASP A 99 18.30 8.33 -14.49
CA ASP A 99 19.34 7.61 -15.24
C ASP A 99 18.74 6.49 -16.10
N ILE A 100 19.17 6.39 -17.36
CA ILE A 100 18.85 5.24 -18.24
C ILE A 100 19.68 4.03 -17.77
N LEU A 101 19.01 3.00 -17.26
CA LEU A 101 19.65 1.74 -16.87
C LEU A 101 19.84 0.83 -18.08
N PHE A 102 18.77 0.62 -18.83
CA PHE A 102 18.73 -0.21 -20.03
C PHE A 102 17.82 0.43 -21.08
N HIS A 103 18.13 0.20 -22.35
CA HIS A 103 17.31 0.63 -23.49
C HIS A 103 17.20 -0.53 -24.50
N GLY A 104 16.22 -1.39 -24.31
CA GLY A 104 16.09 -2.62 -25.09
C GLY A 104 17.40 -3.43 -25.07
N PRO A 105 17.83 -3.97 -26.21
CA PRO A 105 19.08 -4.70 -26.33
C PRO A 105 20.30 -3.81 -26.59
N HIS A 106 20.12 -2.47 -26.65
CA HIS A 106 21.17 -1.56 -27.05
C HIS A 106 22.31 -1.49 -26.04
N VAL A 107 23.52 -1.53 -26.55
CA VAL A 107 24.77 -1.22 -25.84
C VAL A 107 25.34 0.04 -26.48
N VAL A 108 25.41 1.13 -25.70
CA VAL A 108 25.93 2.44 -26.10
C VAL A 108 27.16 2.73 -25.28
N ASN A 109 28.23 3.18 -25.90
CA ASN A 109 29.46 3.57 -25.22
C ASN A 109 29.99 4.87 -25.82
N ASP A 110 29.23 5.95 -25.64
CA ASP A 110 29.57 7.29 -26.07
C ASP A 110 30.17 8.08 -24.88
N PRO A 111 30.95 9.16 -25.13
CA PRO A 111 31.58 9.94 -24.05
C PRO A 111 30.60 10.50 -23.01
N ASP A 112 29.38 10.78 -23.45
CA ASP A 112 28.31 11.39 -22.63
C ASP A 112 27.13 10.46 -22.34
N LEU A 113 27.12 9.21 -22.86
CA LEU A 113 26.07 8.23 -22.64
C LEU A 113 26.59 6.80 -22.69
N ILE A 114 26.50 6.11 -21.56
CA ILE A 114 26.81 4.68 -21.46
C ILE A 114 25.55 3.92 -21.08
N VAL A 115 25.12 2.97 -21.90
CA VAL A 115 23.98 2.07 -21.67
C VAL A 115 24.42 0.64 -21.99
N PRO A 116 24.28 -0.32 -21.08
CA PRO A 116 23.75 -0.21 -19.68
C PRO A 116 24.55 0.74 -18.81
N HIS A 117 23.88 1.34 -17.81
CA HIS A 117 24.54 2.24 -16.87
C HIS A 117 25.70 1.53 -16.15
N PRO A 118 26.92 2.08 -16.13
CA PRO A 118 28.13 1.33 -15.73
C PRO A 118 28.13 0.88 -14.26
N CYS A 119 27.44 1.60 -13.37
CA CYS A 119 27.44 1.32 -11.94
C CYS A 119 26.27 0.46 -11.46
N ILE A 120 25.50 -0.20 -12.33
CA ILE A 120 24.36 -1.03 -11.94
C ILE A 120 24.78 -2.12 -10.94
N SER A 121 25.92 -2.79 -11.23
CA SER A 121 26.34 -3.97 -10.48
C SER A 121 26.84 -3.70 -9.06
N GLU A 122 27.08 -2.43 -8.69
CA GLU A 122 27.58 -2.04 -7.38
C GLU A 122 26.56 -1.28 -6.51
N ARG A 123 25.38 -0.96 -7.09
CA ARG A 123 24.35 -0.09 -6.46
C ARG A 123 23.12 -0.88 -6.06
N GLU A 124 23.01 -1.24 -4.80
CA GLU A 124 21.81 -1.96 -4.31
C GLU A 124 20.53 -1.13 -4.46
N PHE A 125 20.60 0.19 -4.23
CA PHE A 125 19.46 1.09 -4.39
C PHE A 125 18.93 1.22 -5.85
N VAL A 126 19.71 0.71 -6.84
CA VAL A 126 19.29 0.52 -8.22
C VAL A 126 18.81 -0.91 -8.45
N LEU A 127 19.56 -1.91 -7.98
CA LEU A 127 19.26 -3.32 -8.22
C LEU A 127 18.00 -3.79 -7.48
N ALA A 128 17.73 -3.27 -6.28
CA ALA A 128 16.55 -3.67 -5.52
C ALA A 128 15.23 -3.29 -6.26
N PRO A 129 14.97 -2.02 -6.60
CA PRO A 129 13.76 -1.67 -7.35
C PRO A 129 13.75 -2.22 -8.79
N LEU A 130 14.92 -2.46 -9.39
CA LEU A 130 15.02 -3.08 -10.69
C LEU A 130 14.60 -4.56 -10.66
N ALA A 131 14.99 -5.29 -9.62
CA ALA A 131 14.58 -6.67 -9.38
C ALA A 131 13.07 -6.83 -9.11
N ASP A 132 12.41 -5.80 -8.58
CA ASP A 132 10.94 -5.79 -8.44
C ASP A 132 10.23 -5.81 -9.80
N ILE A 133 10.87 -5.24 -10.85
CA ILE A 133 10.30 -5.12 -12.19
C ILE A 133 10.70 -6.32 -13.06
N CYS A 134 11.98 -6.62 -13.11
CA CYS A 134 12.53 -7.59 -14.06
C CYS A 134 13.66 -8.45 -13.47
N PRO A 135 13.40 -9.29 -12.44
CA PRO A 135 14.44 -10.08 -11.76
C PRO A 135 15.20 -11.04 -12.71
N SER A 136 14.51 -11.58 -13.72
CA SER A 136 15.06 -12.51 -14.71
C SER A 136 15.70 -11.85 -15.93
N PHE A 137 15.65 -10.50 -16.03
CA PHE A 137 16.29 -9.81 -17.15
C PHE A 137 17.80 -10.03 -17.12
N VAL A 138 18.36 -10.47 -18.25
CA VAL A 138 19.80 -10.75 -18.39
C VAL A 138 20.52 -9.47 -18.82
N HIS A 139 21.45 -9.01 -17.99
CA HIS A 139 22.29 -7.85 -18.27
C HIS A 139 23.12 -8.11 -19.56
N PRO A 140 22.99 -7.28 -20.62
CA PRO A 140 23.55 -7.59 -21.94
C PRO A 140 25.07 -7.71 -21.96
N VAL A 141 25.77 -7.05 -21.04
CA VAL A 141 27.25 -7.11 -20.94
C VAL A 141 27.70 -8.16 -19.93
N LEU A 142 27.12 -8.17 -18.70
CA LEU A 142 27.55 -9.06 -17.61
C LEU A 142 27.06 -10.50 -17.78
N LYS A 143 26.06 -10.75 -18.65
CA LYS A 143 25.48 -12.08 -18.91
C LYS A 143 24.93 -12.79 -17.65
N LYS A 144 24.50 -12.00 -16.64
CA LYS A 144 23.87 -12.46 -15.41
C LYS A 144 22.47 -11.85 -15.31
N THR A 145 21.55 -12.52 -14.60
CA THR A 145 20.24 -11.94 -14.32
C THR A 145 20.36 -10.80 -13.29
N ILE A 146 19.40 -9.89 -13.27
CA ILE A 146 19.37 -8.80 -12.28
C ILE A 146 19.35 -9.37 -10.86
N GLU A 147 18.59 -10.43 -10.64
CA GLU A 147 18.53 -11.10 -9.33
C GLU A 147 19.87 -11.74 -8.95
N ASP A 148 20.61 -12.35 -9.89
CA ASP A 148 21.94 -12.92 -9.62
C ASP A 148 22.96 -11.83 -9.31
N ILE A 149 22.91 -10.69 -10.03
CA ILE A 149 23.77 -9.54 -9.75
C ILE A 149 23.49 -9.01 -8.36
N ARG A 150 22.21 -8.82 -8.00
CA ARG A 150 21.78 -8.36 -6.67
C ARG A 150 22.26 -9.30 -5.56
N LYS A 151 22.08 -10.62 -5.72
CA LYS A 151 22.55 -11.62 -4.76
C LYS A 151 24.08 -11.65 -4.61
N SER A 152 24.82 -11.23 -5.64
CA SER A 152 26.29 -11.17 -5.57
C SER A 152 26.83 -9.97 -4.79
N LEU A 153 25.97 -8.99 -4.45
CA LEU A 153 26.33 -7.91 -3.55
C LEU A 153 26.43 -8.47 -2.13
N ASN A 154 27.65 -8.60 -1.61
CA ASN A 154 27.95 -9.10 -0.26
C ASN A 154 27.62 -8.06 0.83
N ALA A 155 26.66 -7.19 0.64
CA ALA A 155 26.40 -6.08 1.53
C ALA A 155 25.37 -6.46 2.59
N TYR A 156 25.63 -6.10 3.83
CA TYR A 156 24.56 -5.77 4.77
C TYR A 156 23.70 -4.72 4.10
N SER A 157 22.47 -5.08 3.75
CA SER A 157 21.60 -4.19 3.01
C SER A 157 21.37 -2.92 3.80
N THR A 158 21.90 -1.80 3.28
CA THR A 158 21.59 -0.47 3.80
C THR A 158 20.38 0.15 3.12
N CYS A 159 19.82 -0.58 2.16
CA CYS A 159 18.69 -0.16 1.34
C CYS A 159 17.40 -0.74 1.92
N HIS A 160 16.50 0.11 2.40
CA HIS A 160 15.29 -0.31 3.08
C HIS A 160 14.06 0.03 2.26
N ARG A 161 13.25 -0.99 1.99
CA ARG A 161 11.97 -0.78 1.34
C ARG A 161 11.02 -0.01 2.26
N VAL A 162 10.36 1.03 1.70
CA VAL A 162 9.48 1.92 2.46
C VAL A 162 8.12 2.09 1.80
N PHE A 163 7.12 2.45 2.61
CA PHE A 163 5.76 2.75 2.21
C PHE A 163 5.41 4.19 2.61
N PRO A 164 4.93 5.04 1.67
CA PRO A 164 4.68 6.45 1.93
C PRO A 164 3.31 6.66 2.59
N ALA A 165 3.11 6.20 3.83
CA ALA A 165 1.84 6.24 4.54
C ALA A 165 1.24 7.65 4.67
N CYS A 166 2.08 8.69 4.72
CA CYS A 166 1.67 10.09 4.62
C CYS A 166 2.63 10.89 3.71
N GLY A 167 2.84 10.40 2.49
CA GLY A 167 3.86 10.90 1.61
C GLY A 167 5.23 10.86 2.27
N ASP A 168 6.08 11.87 2.05
CA ASP A 168 7.42 11.94 2.67
C ASP A 168 7.41 12.31 4.17
N ARG A 169 6.25 12.74 4.70
CA ARG A 169 6.09 13.06 6.13
C ARG A 169 6.10 11.84 7.03
N SER A 170 5.70 10.67 6.50
CA SER A 170 5.67 9.41 7.24
C SER A 170 5.93 8.23 6.31
N LEU A 171 7.18 7.76 6.33
CA LEU A 171 7.61 6.57 5.60
C LEU A 171 7.65 5.38 6.56
N PHE A 172 6.92 4.32 6.25
CA PHE A 172 6.96 3.08 7.01
C PHE A 172 7.99 2.15 6.40
N ARG A 173 8.98 1.75 7.19
CA ARG A 173 9.97 0.76 6.78
C ARG A 173 9.37 -0.65 6.88
N TRP A 174 9.19 -1.30 5.74
CA TRP A 174 8.65 -2.66 5.67
C TRP A 174 9.56 -3.67 6.36
N GLY A 175 8.96 -4.63 7.06
CA GLY A 175 9.69 -5.67 7.76
C GLY A 175 10.26 -5.25 9.11
N SER A 176 10.34 -3.96 9.43
CA SER A 176 10.90 -3.50 10.71
C SER A 176 10.01 -3.85 11.91
N ARG A 177 8.71 -3.76 11.74
CA ARG A 177 7.68 -4.12 12.73
C ARG A 177 6.32 -4.21 12.07
N THR A 178 5.34 -4.67 12.83
CA THR A 178 3.93 -4.63 12.46
C THR A 178 3.34 -3.26 12.80
N PHE A 179 2.59 -2.67 11.87
CA PHE A 179 1.89 -1.38 12.05
C PHE A 179 0.45 -1.60 12.46
N ILE A 180 -0.12 -0.64 13.19
CA ILE A 180 -1.49 -0.69 13.70
C ILE A 180 -2.32 0.40 13.08
N MET A 181 -3.42 0.01 12.44
CA MET A 181 -4.45 0.90 11.92
C MET A 181 -5.64 0.87 12.87
N GLY A 182 -5.85 1.98 13.59
CA GLY A 182 -6.98 2.15 14.51
C GLY A 182 -8.24 2.52 13.76
N ILE A 183 -9.35 1.81 14.03
CA ILE A 183 -10.66 2.02 13.40
C ILE A 183 -11.39 3.18 14.08
N LEU A 184 -11.75 4.19 13.31
CA LEU A 184 -12.60 5.30 13.73
C LEU A 184 -13.89 5.31 12.89
N ASN A 185 -14.95 4.68 13.45
CA ASN A 185 -16.26 4.71 12.80
C ASN A 185 -17.02 5.99 13.21
N VAL A 186 -17.35 6.82 12.22
CA VAL A 186 -18.14 8.04 12.38
C VAL A 186 -19.58 7.74 11.96
N THR A 187 -20.27 6.93 12.79
CA THR A 187 -21.66 6.55 12.56
C THR A 187 -22.54 7.06 13.72
N PRO A 188 -23.84 7.35 13.50
CA PRO A 188 -24.75 7.84 14.55
C PRO A 188 -24.75 6.97 15.81
N ASP A 189 -24.66 5.66 15.66
CA ASP A 189 -24.63 4.70 16.78
C ASP A 189 -23.33 4.75 17.59
N SER A 190 -22.27 5.30 17.03
CA SER A 190 -20.96 5.38 17.69
C SER A 190 -20.87 6.55 18.68
N PHE A 191 -21.79 7.54 18.56
CA PHE A 191 -21.80 8.78 19.34
C PHE A 191 -23.22 9.14 19.81
N SER A 192 -23.99 8.17 20.31
CA SER A 192 -25.45 8.14 20.45
C SER A 192 -26.04 8.94 21.59
N ASP A 193 -25.48 10.05 22.02
CA ASP A 193 -26.08 10.89 23.07
C ASP A 193 -26.90 12.10 22.55
N GLY A 194 -27.34 12.07 21.30
CA GLY A 194 -28.28 13.08 20.76
C GLY A 194 -27.69 14.47 20.55
N GLY A 195 -26.38 14.59 20.48
CA GLY A 195 -25.66 15.84 20.31
C GLY A 195 -25.81 16.48 18.91
N LEU A 196 -25.53 17.80 18.83
CA LEU A 196 -25.44 18.55 17.59
C LEU A 196 -24.29 17.98 16.72
N TYR A 197 -24.35 18.21 15.41
CA TYR A 197 -23.32 17.72 14.44
C TYR A 197 -21.88 18.03 14.86
N ASN A 198 -21.62 19.23 15.40
CA ASN A 198 -20.29 19.62 15.88
C ASN A 198 -19.83 18.78 17.08
N GLU A 199 -20.74 18.39 17.98
CA GLU A 199 -20.40 17.50 19.11
C GLU A 199 -19.97 16.11 18.63
N SER A 200 -20.54 15.62 17.52
CA SER A 200 -20.12 14.34 16.91
C SER A 200 -18.75 14.40 16.26
N VAL A 201 -18.37 15.54 15.66
CA VAL A 201 -17.02 15.76 15.10
C VAL A 201 -16.00 15.81 16.24
N ASP A 202 -16.26 16.59 17.29
CA ASP A 202 -15.36 16.69 18.45
C ASP A 202 -15.17 15.34 19.16
N ALA A 203 -16.24 14.57 19.32
CA ALA A 203 -16.18 13.22 19.88
C ALA A 203 -15.34 12.26 19.02
N ALA A 204 -15.49 12.33 17.68
CA ALA A 204 -14.69 11.54 16.77
C ALA A 204 -13.20 11.94 16.83
N VAL A 205 -12.91 13.23 16.92
CA VAL A 205 -11.54 13.74 17.08
C VAL A 205 -10.94 13.33 18.43
N CYS A 206 -11.70 13.36 19.52
CA CYS A 206 -11.25 12.84 20.81
C CYS A 206 -10.93 11.35 20.73
N HIS A 207 -11.78 10.55 20.09
CA HIS A 207 -11.50 9.13 19.89
C HIS A 207 -10.24 8.91 19.00
N ALA A 208 -10.02 9.73 17.97
CA ALA A 208 -8.77 9.67 17.20
C ALA A 208 -7.54 9.96 18.07
N ILE A 209 -7.63 10.93 18.99
CA ILE A 209 -6.57 11.23 19.97
C ILE A 209 -6.29 9.98 20.83
N ASP A 210 -7.34 9.33 21.34
CA ASP A 210 -7.22 8.13 22.15
C ASP A 210 -6.56 6.97 21.38
N LEU A 211 -6.94 6.76 20.10
CA LEU A 211 -6.32 5.75 19.23
C LEU A 211 -4.83 6.02 19.05
N VAL A 212 -4.45 7.27 18.79
CA VAL A 212 -3.04 7.68 18.64
C VAL A 212 -2.28 7.51 19.96
N ALA A 213 -2.87 7.93 21.10
CA ALA A 213 -2.27 7.75 22.42
C ALA A 213 -2.10 6.26 22.78
N ALA A 214 -3.02 5.40 22.34
CA ALA A 214 -2.94 3.95 22.48
C ALA A 214 -1.86 3.31 21.58
N GLY A 215 -1.31 4.04 20.61
CA GLY A 215 -0.23 3.63 19.74
C GLY A 215 -0.65 3.20 18.34
N ALA A 216 -1.77 3.71 17.82
CA ALA A 216 -2.11 3.58 16.41
C ALA A 216 -1.08 4.32 15.53
N ASP A 217 -0.65 3.68 14.47
CA ASP A 217 0.26 4.24 13.47
C ASP A 217 -0.51 4.92 12.34
N ILE A 218 -1.74 4.49 12.11
CA ILE A 218 -2.69 4.99 11.12
C ILE A 218 -4.05 5.10 11.80
N VAL A 219 -4.82 6.14 11.50
CA VAL A 219 -6.24 6.22 11.87
C VAL A 219 -7.08 6.05 10.61
N ASP A 220 -8.02 5.09 10.62
CA ASP A 220 -8.88 4.75 9.50
C ASP A 220 -10.30 5.24 9.75
N VAL A 221 -10.70 6.27 9.01
CA VAL A 221 -11.96 7.01 9.20
C VAL A 221 -13.02 6.46 8.26
N GLY A 222 -14.10 5.91 8.80
CA GLY A 222 -15.21 5.36 8.01
C GLY A 222 -16.56 5.98 8.39
N GLY A 223 -17.33 6.42 7.38
CA GLY A 223 -18.65 7.02 7.53
C GLY A 223 -19.81 6.04 7.40
N GLU A 224 -19.54 4.84 6.90
CA GLU A 224 -20.50 3.76 6.67
C GLU A 224 -20.09 2.48 7.40
N SER A 225 -21.03 1.80 8.00
CA SER A 225 -20.76 0.52 8.66
C SER A 225 -20.92 -0.64 7.67
N THR A 226 -19.87 -1.44 7.50
CA THR A 226 -19.92 -2.67 6.71
C THR A 226 -20.46 -3.89 7.48
N ARG A 227 -21.05 -3.67 8.68
CA ARG A 227 -21.67 -4.75 9.48
C ARG A 227 -22.91 -5.30 8.80
N PRO A 228 -23.25 -6.61 9.01
CA PRO A 228 -24.49 -7.18 8.50
C PRO A 228 -25.70 -6.35 8.96
N LYS A 229 -26.61 -6.05 8.03
CA LYS A 229 -27.83 -5.25 8.24
C LYS A 229 -27.58 -3.76 8.57
N ALA A 230 -26.38 -3.24 8.39
CA ALA A 230 -26.20 -1.79 8.44
C ALA A 230 -26.98 -1.13 7.30
N GLU A 231 -27.59 0.01 7.58
CA GLU A 231 -28.23 0.80 6.55
C GLU A 231 -27.20 1.37 5.60
N ILE A 232 -27.51 1.33 4.30
CA ILE A 232 -26.66 1.95 3.27
C ILE A 232 -26.75 3.46 3.46
N VAL A 233 -25.60 4.09 3.62
CA VAL A 233 -25.49 5.54 3.75
C VAL A 233 -25.37 6.13 2.34
N ASP A 234 -26.12 7.22 2.06
CA ASP A 234 -25.93 7.92 0.80
C ASP A 234 -24.56 8.65 0.78
N GLU A 235 -24.11 8.97 -0.42
CA GLU A 235 -22.78 9.54 -0.65
C GLU A 235 -22.57 10.88 0.08
N LEU A 236 -23.57 11.78 0.05
CA LEU A 236 -23.47 13.09 0.69
C LEU A 236 -23.40 12.97 2.21
N GLU A 237 -24.14 12.06 2.77
CA GLU A 237 -24.13 11.81 4.22
C GLU A 237 -22.78 11.15 4.63
N GLU A 238 -22.24 10.21 3.85
CA GLU A 238 -20.89 9.68 4.10
C GLU A 238 -19.85 10.79 4.10
N GLN A 239 -19.84 11.63 3.05
CA GLN A 239 -18.93 12.78 2.95
C GLN A 239 -19.06 13.72 4.12
N ARG A 240 -20.28 14.08 4.51
CA ARG A 240 -20.54 14.92 5.68
C ARG A 240 -19.94 14.34 6.95
N ARG A 241 -20.03 13.04 7.17
CA ARG A 241 -19.47 12.39 8.35
C ARG A 241 -17.96 12.42 8.41
N VAL A 242 -17.30 12.12 7.28
CA VAL A 242 -15.84 11.84 7.30
C VAL A 242 -14.99 13.08 7.02
N ILE A 243 -15.42 14.01 6.19
CA ILE A 243 -14.56 15.08 5.65
C ILE A 243 -14.12 16.05 6.76
N ASP A 244 -15.03 16.54 7.58
CA ASP A 244 -14.68 17.48 8.65
C ASP A 244 -13.87 16.80 9.76
N VAL A 245 -14.15 15.54 10.08
CA VAL A 245 -13.36 14.75 11.03
C VAL A 245 -11.92 14.58 10.53
N ILE A 246 -11.73 14.24 9.26
CA ILE A 246 -10.40 14.11 8.66
C ILE A 246 -9.63 15.43 8.74
N ARG A 247 -10.28 16.55 8.41
CA ARG A 247 -9.67 17.90 8.45
C ARG A 247 -9.20 18.25 9.86
N GLU A 248 -10.04 18.04 10.87
CA GLU A 248 -9.69 18.32 12.26
C GLU A 248 -8.58 17.42 12.80
N ILE A 249 -8.59 16.11 12.46
CA ILE A 249 -7.51 15.20 12.81
C ILE A 249 -6.20 15.67 12.16
N ARG A 250 -6.23 16.08 10.89
CA ARG A 250 -5.03 16.55 10.17
C ARG A 250 -4.44 17.82 10.79
N LEU A 251 -5.30 18.75 11.24
CA LEU A 251 -4.85 19.95 11.94
C LEU A 251 -4.13 19.62 13.25
N LYS A 252 -4.63 18.64 14.01
CA LYS A 252 -4.00 18.20 15.27
C LYS A 252 -2.73 17.37 15.05
N PHE A 253 -2.71 16.54 14.03
CA PHE A 253 -1.64 15.59 13.75
C PHE A 253 -1.12 15.74 12.31
N PRO A 254 -0.26 16.73 12.03
CA PRO A 254 0.19 17.04 10.67
C PRO A 254 0.87 15.88 9.93
N ASN A 255 1.50 14.96 10.65
CA ASN A 255 2.27 13.85 10.09
C ASN A 255 1.62 12.47 10.26
N LEU A 256 0.45 12.38 10.93
CA LEU A 256 -0.25 11.12 11.12
C LEU A 256 -0.79 10.61 9.78
N PRO A 257 -0.52 9.36 9.39
CA PRO A 257 -1.26 8.71 8.32
C PRO A 257 -2.75 8.60 8.68
N ILE A 258 -3.60 9.17 7.81
CA ILE A 258 -5.06 9.09 7.92
C ILE A 258 -5.57 8.33 6.71
N SER A 259 -6.27 7.24 6.94
CA SER A 259 -6.96 6.46 5.92
C SER A 259 -8.44 6.83 5.88
N VAL A 260 -9.04 6.84 4.71
CA VAL A 260 -10.50 6.90 4.53
C VAL A 260 -11.01 5.52 4.09
N ASP A 261 -11.94 4.95 4.89
CA ASP A 261 -12.63 3.69 4.58
C ASP A 261 -13.86 4.00 3.73
N THR A 262 -13.72 3.88 2.41
CA THR A 262 -14.77 4.17 1.43
C THR A 262 -14.57 3.38 0.15
N TYR A 263 -15.67 3.00 -0.50
CA TYR A 263 -15.68 2.42 -1.85
C TYR A 263 -16.13 3.43 -2.92
N ARG A 264 -16.35 4.72 -2.57
CA ARG A 264 -16.79 5.79 -3.47
C ARG A 264 -15.62 6.67 -3.87
N ALA A 265 -15.36 6.78 -5.16
CA ALA A 265 -14.25 7.57 -5.71
C ALA A 265 -14.34 9.06 -5.38
N SER A 266 -15.55 9.62 -5.37
CA SER A 266 -15.81 11.00 -5.01
C SER A 266 -15.48 11.30 -3.54
N THR A 267 -15.91 10.44 -2.61
CA THR A 267 -15.58 10.54 -1.18
C THR A 267 -14.08 10.41 -0.97
N ALA A 268 -13.42 9.45 -1.66
CA ALA A 268 -11.97 9.29 -1.59
C ALA A 268 -11.24 10.57 -2.00
N ARG A 269 -11.65 11.23 -3.10
CA ARG A 269 -11.06 12.49 -3.56
C ARG A 269 -11.19 13.60 -2.52
N LEU A 270 -12.40 13.85 -2.03
CA LEU A 270 -12.66 14.88 -1.03
C LEU A 270 -11.91 14.62 0.29
N ALA A 271 -11.80 13.34 0.70
CA ALA A 271 -11.07 12.95 1.90
C ALA A 271 -9.57 13.23 1.77
N ILE A 272 -8.96 12.94 0.61
CA ILE A 272 -7.55 13.28 0.34
C ILE A 272 -7.34 14.80 0.33
N GLU A 273 -8.24 15.56 -0.28
CA GLU A 273 -8.21 17.03 -0.24
C GLU A 273 -8.36 17.57 1.19
N ALA A 274 -9.14 16.92 2.04
CA ALA A 274 -9.29 17.28 3.45
C ALA A 274 -8.07 16.88 4.32
N GLY A 275 -7.17 16.05 3.80
CA GLY A 275 -5.93 15.69 4.48
C GLY A 275 -5.75 14.21 4.78
N ALA A 276 -6.63 13.32 4.32
CA ALA A 276 -6.33 11.89 4.31
C ALA A 276 -5.11 11.61 3.44
N SER A 277 -4.46 10.49 3.62
CA SER A 277 -3.26 10.10 2.89
C SER A 277 -3.33 8.69 2.31
N ILE A 278 -4.35 7.91 2.67
CA ILE A 278 -4.56 6.53 2.25
C ILE A 278 -6.03 6.35 1.90
N VAL A 279 -6.34 5.59 0.87
CA VAL A 279 -7.69 5.11 0.56
C VAL A 279 -7.78 3.63 0.88
N ASN A 280 -8.73 3.26 1.75
CA ASN A 280 -9.04 1.87 2.12
C ASN A 280 -10.38 1.49 1.50
N ASP A 281 -10.34 0.62 0.48
CA ASP A 281 -11.53 0.23 -0.28
C ASP A 281 -11.86 -1.25 -0.09
N VAL A 282 -12.92 -1.50 0.66
CA VAL A 282 -13.43 -2.84 0.95
C VAL A 282 -13.89 -3.61 -0.30
N SER A 283 -14.07 -2.94 -1.44
CA SER A 283 -14.47 -3.55 -2.70
C SER A 283 -13.31 -3.88 -3.63
N GLY A 284 -12.11 -3.30 -3.39
CA GLY A 284 -10.98 -3.41 -4.31
C GLY A 284 -11.26 -2.80 -5.68
N GLY A 285 -12.03 -1.72 -5.76
CA GLY A 285 -12.41 -1.01 -6.99
C GLY A 285 -13.52 -1.70 -7.79
N LEU A 286 -14.31 -2.56 -7.16
CA LEU A 286 -15.38 -3.27 -7.85
C LEU A 286 -16.74 -2.57 -7.75
N LEU A 287 -16.98 -1.74 -6.73
CA LEU A 287 -18.25 -1.04 -6.53
C LEU A 287 -18.32 0.29 -7.26
N ASP A 288 -17.20 0.98 -7.36
CA ASP A 288 -17.10 2.23 -8.11
C ASP A 288 -16.04 2.07 -9.22
N PRO A 289 -16.44 2.12 -10.51
CA PRO A 289 -15.53 1.96 -11.64
C PRO A 289 -14.48 3.07 -11.73
N ASP A 290 -14.73 4.23 -11.12
CA ASP A 290 -13.81 5.36 -11.13
C ASP A 290 -12.79 5.31 -9.98
N MET A 291 -12.93 4.39 -9.02
CA MET A 291 -12.06 4.33 -7.84
C MET A 291 -10.58 4.19 -8.22
N ILE A 292 -10.23 3.19 -9.03
CA ILE A 292 -8.82 2.91 -9.34
C ILE A 292 -8.20 4.07 -10.14
N SER A 293 -8.93 4.66 -11.09
CA SER A 293 -8.46 5.82 -11.85
C SER A 293 -8.29 7.05 -10.96
N THR A 294 -9.20 7.25 -10.00
CA THR A 294 -9.12 8.31 -8.99
C THR A 294 -7.88 8.17 -8.12
N VAL A 295 -7.65 7.00 -7.54
CA VAL A 295 -6.46 6.72 -6.71
C VAL A 295 -5.18 6.91 -7.50
N SER A 296 -5.14 6.45 -8.76
CA SER A 296 -4.01 6.66 -9.65
C SER A 296 -3.72 8.15 -9.85
N SER A 297 -4.74 8.95 -10.12
CA SER A 297 -4.60 10.41 -10.32
C SER A 297 -4.17 11.16 -9.06
N LEU A 298 -4.60 10.70 -7.89
CA LEU A 298 -4.23 11.27 -6.59
C LEU A 298 -2.81 10.88 -6.16
N GLY A 299 -2.26 9.79 -6.69
CA GLY A 299 -0.91 9.31 -6.37
C GLY A 299 -0.74 8.85 -4.92
N VAL A 300 -1.81 8.42 -4.26
CA VAL A 300 -1.83 8.03 -2.85
C VAL A 300 -1.87 6.52 -2.66
N PRO A 301 -1.45 6.00 -1.51
CA PRO A 301 -1.64 4.62 -1.12
C PRO A 301 -3.10 4.15 -1.18
N TYR A 302 -3.26 2.93 -1.67
CA TYR A 302 -4.53 2.25 -1.84
C TYR A 302 -4.51 0.86 -1.22
N ILE A 303 -5.42 0.61 -0.30
CA ILE A 303 -5.62 -0.70 0.29
C ILE A 303 -6.71 -1.40 -0.52
N CYS A 304 -6.30 -2.44 -1.23
CA CYS A 304 -7.12 -3.20 -2.15
C CYS A 304 -7.55 -4.51 -1.48
N MET A 305 -8.84 -4.62 -1.13
CA MET A 305 -9.35 -5.78 -0.40
C MET A 305 -10.04 -6.81 -1.33
N HIS A 306 -9.91 -8.08 -0.95
CA HIS A 306 -10.71 -9.17 -1.49
C HIS A 306 -12.06 -9.28 -0.77
N ALA A 307 -13.13 -8.90 -1.42
CA ALA A 307 -14.48 -8.84 -0.83
C ALA A 307 -15.33 -10.10 -1.02
N GLY A 308 -14.86 -11.12 -1.77
CA GLY A 308 -15.68 -12.19 -2.25
C GLY A 308 -16.58 -11.71 -3.40
N ARG A 309 -17.77 -12.30 -3.57
CA ARG A 309 -18.69 -11.93 -4.64
C ARG A 309 -19.33 -10.58 -4.37
N VAL A 310 -18.98 -9.57 -5.14
CA VAL A 310 -19.63 -8.25 -5.13
C VAL A 310 -20.82 -8.29 -6.07
N GLY A 311 -22.02 -8.60 -5.54
CA GLY A 311 -23.26 -8.41 -6.25
C GLY A 311 -24.04 -7.31 -5.54
N SER A 312 -24.28 -6.19 -6.21
CA SER A 312 -25.09 -5.04 -5.79
C SER A 312 -25.03 -4.69 -4.29
N HIS A 313 -24.10 -3.79 -3.94
CA HIS A 313 -23.89 -3.06 -2.66
C HIS A 313 -23.36 -3.83 -1.44
N PRO A 314 -22.81 -3.09 -0.47
CA PRO A 314 -21.41 -3.29 -0.07
C PRO A 314 -21.14 -4.75 0.27
N PRO A 315 -19.87 -5.22 0.18
CA PRO A 315 -19.56 -6.63 0.38
C PRO A 315 -20.07 -7.09 1.74
N LEU A 316 -21.01 -8.05 1.72
CA LEU A 316 -21.66 -8.56 2.93
C LEU A 316 -20.63 -9.23 3.85
N MET A 317 -20.56 -8.77 5.09
CA MET A 317 -19.80 -9.46 6.13
C MET A 317 -20.43 -10.83 6.43
N TYR A 318 -19.59 -11.80 6.80
CA TYR A 318 -20.01 -13.10 7.28
C TYR A 318 -21.16 -12.98 8.30
N GLY A 319 -22.27 -13.66 8.02
CA GLY A 319 -23.38 -13.82 8.96
C GLY A 319 -24.77 -13.49 8.48
N ASP A 320 -24.97 -12.94 7.30
CA ASP A 320 -26.30 -12.89 6.70
C ASP A 320 -26.51 -14.14 5.85
N GLN A 321 -27.09 -15.18 6.45
CA GLN A 321 -27.42 -16.43 5.75
C GLN A 321 -28.70 -16.32 4.89
N SER A 322 -29.42 -15.18 4.93
CA SER A 322 -30.71 -15.04 4.24
C SER A 322 -30.57 -14.78 2.73
N GLY A 323 -29.33 -14.62 2.22
CA GLY A 323 -29.06 -14.34 0.81
C GLY A 323 -27.68 -14.78 0.31
N LEU A 324 -26.89 -15.44 1.15
CA LEU A 324 -25.67 -16.09 0.67
C LEU A 324 -26.07 -17.23 -0.25
N LEU A 325 -26.19 -16.91 -1.53
CA LEU A 325 -25.69 -17.83 -2.52
C LEU A 325 -24.27 -18.14 -2.05
N GLU A 326 -24.09 -19.36 -1.48
CA GLU A 326 -22.75 -19.92 -1.32
C GLU A 326 -22.02 -19.56 -2.60
N ASP A 327 -21.01 -18.69 -2.49
CA ASP A 327 -20.22 -18.40 -3.66
C ASP A 327 -19.67 -19.75 -4.11
N GLN A 328 -20.23 -20.30 -5.20
CA GLN A 328 -19.87 -21.62 -5.69
C GLN A 328 -18.37 -21.69 -6.04
N SER A 329 -17.69 -20.53 -6.10
CA SER A 329 -16.23 -20.43 -6.23
C SER A 329 -15.50 -20.85 -4.95
N PHE A 330 -16.12 -20.72 -3.75
CA PHE A 330 -15.58 -21.27 -2.51
C PHE A 330 -16.06 -22.71 -2.33
N SER A 331 -15.35 -23.61 -2.99
CA SER A 331 -15.65 -25.05 -2.92
C SER A 331 -15.37 -25.60 -1.51
N ARG A 332 -15.93 -26.79 -1.20
CA ARG A 332 -15.58 -27.55 0.02
C ARG A 332 -14.08 -27.86 0.12
N ASN A 333 -13.31 -27.61 -0.93
CA ASN A 333 -11.86 -27.71 -0.94
C ASN A 333 -11.26 -26.37 -0.52
N LEU A 334 -10.79 -26.28 0.71
CA LEU A 334 -10.16 -25.07 1.30
C LEU A 334 -8.98 -24.55 0.48
N LYS A 335 -8.21 -25.43 -0.16
CA LYS A 335 -7.11 -25.01 -1.05
C LYS A 335 -7.60 -24.23 -2.24
N SER A 336 -8.66 -24.70 -2.91
CA SER A 336 -9.28 -23.99 -4.02
C SER A 336 -9.81 -22.61 -3.59
N SER A 337 -10.32 -22.48 -2.37
CA SER A 337 -10.75 -21.19 -1.82
C SER A 337 -9.59 -20.21 -1.63
N LEU A 338 -8.45 -20.67 -1.13
CA LEU A 338 -7.24 -19.85 -0.99
C LEU A 338 -6.69 -19.42 -2.36
N ASP A 339 -6.67 -20.34 -3.33
CA ASP A 339 -6.28 -20.03 -4.71
C ASP A 339 -7.21 -18.97 -5.33
N THR A 340 -8.51 -19.04 -5.06
CA THR A 340 -9.48 -18.04 -5.52
C THR A 340 -9.19 -16.67 -4.94
N VAL A 341 -8.91 -16.56 -3.63
CA VAL A 341 -8.53 -15.30 -2.98
C VAL A 341 -7.28 -14.73 -3.63
N ARG A 342 -6.25 -15.56 -3.80
CA ARG A 342 -4.99 -15.16 -4.44
C ARG A 342 -5.21 -14.61 -5.85
N ASP A 343 -5.91 -15.37 -6.69
CA ASP A 343 -6.07 -15.05 -8.10
C ASP A 343 -6.95 -13.81 -8.32
N GLN A 344 -7.99 -13.63 -7.49
CA GLN A 344 -8.81 -12.43 -7.52
C GLN A 344 -8.07 -11.19 -7.02
N LEU A 345 -7.27 -11.30 -5.95
CA LEU A 345 -6.39 -10.20 -5.51
C LEU A 345 -5.34 -9.86 -6.57
N ALA A 346 -4.73 -10.86 -7.20
CA ALA A 346 -3.78 -10.63 -8.29
C ALA A 346 -4.43 -9.84 -9.43
N GLY A 347 -5.64 -10.21 -9.85
CA GLY A 347 -6.36 -9.46 -10.87
C GLY A 347 -6.68 -8.02 -10.47
N ARG A 348 -6.91 -7.73 -9.16
CA ARG A 348 -7.10 -6.34 -8.67
C ARG A 348 -5.80 -5.57 -8.71
N VAL A 349 -4.69 -6.16 -8.27
CA VAL A 349 -3.36 -5.54 -8.35
C VAL A 349 -2.99 -5.23 -9.80
N ASP A 350 -3.24 -6.16 -10.72
CA ASP A 350 -2.99 -5.94 -12.15
C ASP A 350 -3.84 -4.77 -12.71
N ALA A 351 -5.12 -4.66 -12.30
CA ALA A 351 -5.97 -3.55 -12.66
C ALA A 351 -5.44 -2.20 -12.13
N CYS A 352 -4.95 -2.16 -10.88
CA CYS A 352 -4.33 -0.98 -10.30
C CYS A 352 -3.11 -0.55 -11.12
N ILE A 353 -2.19 -1.49 -11.43
CA ILE A 353 -0.98 -1.21 -12.21
C ILE A 353 -1.33 -0.74 -13.63
N ALA A 354 -2.27 -1.42 -14.28
CA ALA A 354 -2.73 -1.05 -15.62
C ALA A 354 -3.34 0.36 -15.67
N SER A 355 -3.94 0.82 -14.57
CA SER A 355 -4.48 2.18 -14.43
C SER A 355 -3.44 3.21 -13.98
N GLY A 356 -2.16 2.83 -13.81
CA GLY A 356 -1.07 3.73 -13.45
C GLY A 356 -0.84 3.92 -11.95
N VAL A 357 -1.48 3.13 -11.08
CA VAL A 357 -1.17 3.15 -9.64
C VAL A 357 0.26 2.64 -9.45
N ALA A 358 1.10 3.44 -8.82
CA ALA A 358 2.48 3.06 -8.55
C ALA A 358 2.53 1.84 -7.61
N ARG A 359 3.43 0.90 -7.88
CA ARG A 359 3.53 -0.37 -7.14
C ARG A 359 3.64 -0.17 -5.62
N TRP A 360 4.40 0.82 -5.18
CA TRP A 360 4.59 1.13 -3.76
C TRP A 360 3.35 1.71 -3.06
N ASN A 361 2.33 2.12 -3.80
CA ASN A 361 1.07 2.62 -3.27
C ASN A 361 0.02 1.52 -3.08
N ILE A 362 0.32 0.26 -3.41
CA ILE A 362 -0.64 -0.83 -3.30
C ILE A 362 -0.37 -1.64 -2.03
N VAL A 363 -1.39 -1.78 -1.19
CA VAL A 363 -1.46 -2.69 -0.05
C VAL A 363 -2.59 -3.68 -0.32
N ILE A 364 -2.39 -4.96 -0.06
CA ILE A 364 -3.40 -5.99 -0.26
C ILE A 364 -4.04 -6.39 1.07
N ASP A 365 -5.37 -6.65 1.04
CA ASP A 365 -6.10 -7.24 2.17
C ASP A 365 -6.85 -8.49 1.70
N PRO A 366 -6.59 -9.67 2.26
CA PRO A 366 -7.31 -10.90 1.91
C PRO A 366 -8.78 -10.89 2.34
N GLY A 367 -9.24 -9.86 3.07
CA GLY A 367 -10.64 -9.61 3.39
C GLY A 367 -11.24 -10.64 4.34
N PHE A 368 -10.63 -10.82 5.50
CA PHE A 368 -11.19 -11.66 6.57
C PHE A 368 -12.63 -11.27 6.88
N GLY A 369 -13.53 -12.26 6.96
CA GLY A 369 -14.95 -12.06 7.31
C GLY A 369 -15.83 -11.53 6.17
N PHE A 370 -15.29 -11.23 4.99
CA PHE A 370 -16.06 -10.76 3.85
C PHE A 370 -16.30 -11.89 2.84
N GLY A 371 -17.56 -12.29 2.64
CA GLY A 371 -17.96 -13.31 1.68
C GLY A 371 -17.31 -14.69 1.88
N LYS A 372 -16.81 -15.01 3.07
CA LYS A 372 -16.07 -16.24 3.37
C LYS A 372 -16.68 -16.96 4.57
N SER A 373 -16.78 -18.29 4.50
CA SER A 373 -17.20 -19.11 5.63
C SER A 373 -16.18 -19.06 6.77
N ALA A 374 -16.57 -19.54 7.97
CA ALA A 374 -15.66 -19.65 9.11
C ALA A 374 -14.43 -20.51 8.76
N ASP A 375 -14.63 -21.65 8.10
CA ASP A 375 -13.57 -22.56 7.71
C ASP A 375 -12.55 -21.92 6.77
N VAL A 376 -13.02 -21.14 5.79
CA VAL A 376 -12.14 -20.38 4.87
C VAL A 376 -11.38 -19.30 5.61
N ASN A 377 -12.02 -18.60 6.57
CA ASN A 377 -11.31 -17.61 7.38
C ASN A 377 -10.22 -18.24 8.24
N PHE A 378 -10.46 -19.42 8.85
CA PHE A 378 -9.42 -20.13 9.59
C PHE A 378 -8.34 -20.73 8.69
N ALA A 379 -8.71 -21.16 7.47
CA ALA A 379 -7.72 -21.55 6.48
C ALA A 379 -6.81 -20.38 6.08
N LEU A 380 -7.37 -19.18 5.90
CA LEU A 380 -6.58 -17.97 5.67
C LEU A 380 -5.64 -17.65 6.84
N VAL A 381 -6.08 -17.79 8.09
CA VAL A 381 -5.18 -17.61 9.25
C VAL A 381 -4.01 -18.57 9.20
N ARG A 382 -4.28 -19.85 8.90
CA ARG A 382 -3.25 -20.92 8.87
C ARG A 382 -2.32 -20.80 7.69
N HIS A 383 -2.84 -20.48 6.51
CA HIS A 383 -2.18 -20.53 5.21
C HIS A 383 -2.17 -19.18 4.50
N LEU A 384 -1.96 -18.08 5.24
CA LEU A 384 -1.96 -16.75 4.66
C LEU A 384 -0.91 -16.62 3.55
N GLU A 385 0.27 -17.21 3.72
CA GLU A 385 1.33 -17.19 2.70
C GLU A 385 0.90 -17.80 1.36
N ASP A 386 0.08 -18.85 1.38
CA ASP A 386 -0.44 -19.49 0.17
C ASP A 386 -1.42 -18.55 -0.55
N ALA A 387 -2.29 -17.87 0.24
CA ALA A 387 -3.28 -16.94 -0.27
C ALA A 387 -2.69 -15.63 -0.81
N ILE A 388 -1.47 -15.26 -0.39
CA ILE A 388 -0.74 -14.07 -0.87
C ILE A 388 0.50 -14.42 -1.69
N SER A 389 0.58 -15.64 -2.23
CA SER A 389 1.72 -16.12 -3.00
C SER A 389 1.74 -15.60 -4.45
N GLY A 390 2.78 -15.94 -5.20
CA GLY A 390 2.92 -15.56 -6.60
C GLY A 390 3.19 -14.08 -6.80
N VAL A 391 2.49 -13.46 -7.75
CA VAL A 391 2.71 -12.06 -8.17
C VAL A 391 2.35 -11.04 -7.11
N ILE A 392 1.50 -11.39 -6.14
CA ILE A 392 1.10 -10.50 -5.04
C ILE A 392 1.97 -10.65 -3.78
N LYS A 393 2.84 -11.66 -3.71
CA LYS A 393 3.73 -11.88 -2.56
C LYS A 393 4.58 -10.65 -2.16
N PRO A 394 5.07 -9.83 -3.10
CA PRO A 394 5.88 -8.67 -2.73
C PRO A 394 5.09 -7.53 -2.09
N TYR A 395 3.75 -7.52 -2.18
CA TYR A 395 2.96 -6.41 -1.67
C TYR A 395 2.78 -6.50 -0.15
N PRO A 396 2.72 -5.33 0.54
CA PRO A 396 2.37 -5.28 1.94
C PRO A 396 0.97 -5.83 2.19
N VAL A 397 0.79 -6.48 3.32
CA VAL A 397 -0.46 -7.14 3.69
C VAL A 397 -1.10 -6.43 4.88
N MET A 398 -2.35 -5.96 4.69
CA MET A 398 -3.20 -5.56 5.80
C MET A 398 -4.16 -6.70 6.15
N VAL A 399 -4.49 -6.83 7.43
CA VAL A 399 -5.51 -7.77 7.92
C VAL A 399 -6.46 -7.08 8.89
N GLY A 400 -7.76 -7.28 8.69
CA GLY A 400 -8.80 -6.78 9.56
C GLY A 400 -9.56 -7.91 10.24
N VAL A 401 -9.05 -8.43 11.37
CA VAL A 401 -9.66 -9.57 12.10
C VAL A 401 -10.41 -9.15 13.37
N SER A 402 -10.34 -7.85 13.73
CA SER A 402 -10.85 -7.33 14.99
C SER A 402 -12.36 -7.50 15.14
N ARG A 403 -12.76 -8.17 16.22
CA ARG A 403 -14.15 -8.42 16.61
C ARG A 403 -14.98 -9.15 15.55
N LYS A 404 -14.33 -9.87 14.62
CA LYS A 404 -14.99 -10.59 13.52
C LYS A 404 -15.78 -11.78 14.04
N ARG A 405 -16.95 -11.99 13.43
CA ARG A 405 -17.93 -12.96 13.86
C ARG A 405 -17.41 -14.41 13.83
N PHE A 406 -16.59 -14.79 12.84
CA PHE A 406 -16.05 -16.14 12.74
C PHE A 406 -15.20 -16.52 13.96
N VAL A 407 -14.52 -15.56 14.63
CA VAL A 407 -13.80 -15.78 15.88
C VAL A 407 -14.77 -15.85 17.05
N ARG A 408 -15.74 -14.93 17.11
CA ARG A 408 -16.73 -14.87 18.18
C ARG A 408 -17.61 -16.11 18.22
N ASP A 409 -18.03 -16.63 17.07
CA ASP A 409 -18.95 -17.76 16.96
C ASP A 409 -18.31 -19.10 17.43
N LEU A 410 -16.98 -19.20 17.51
CA LEU A 410 -16.29 -20.38 18.11
C LEU A 410 -16.70 -20.65 19.55
N VAL A 411 -17.01 -19.58 20.26
CA VAL A 411 -17.30 -19.64 21.69
C VAL A 411 -18.76 -19.26 21.99
N ALA A 412 -19.56 -19.03 20.94
CA ALA A 412 -20.97 -18.71 21.07
C ALA A 412 -21.72 -19.82 21.84
N GLY A 413 -22.54 -19.44 22.82
CA GLY A 413 -23.29 -20.37 23.67
C GLY A 413 -22.49 -21.02 24.81
N LYS A 414 -21.24 -20.65 25.02
CA LYS A 414 -20.47 -21.02 26.20
C LYS A 414 -20.76 -20.03 27.34
N GLU A 415 -20.96 -20.53 28.57
CA GLU A 415 -21.28 -19.72 29.75
C GLU A 415 -20.25 -18.62 30.05
N TRP A 416 -18.98 -18.85 29.69
CA TRP A 416 -17.86 -17.90 29.88
C TRP A 416 -17.69 -16.90 28.73
N CYS A 417 -18.58 -16.91 27.73
CA CYS A 417 -18.48 -16.04 26.55
C CYS A 417 -19.55 -14.96 26.56
N GLY A 418 -19.19 -13.75 26.21
CA GLY A 418 -20.17 -12.68 25.99
C GLY A 418 -19.69 -11.26 26.20
N SER A 419 -18.43 -11.04 26.59
CA SER A 419 -17.90 -9.69 26.78
C SER A 419 -17.07 -9.21 25.56
N ASN A 420 -16.92 -7.88 25.44
CA ASN A 420 -16.00 -7.26 24.48
C ASN A 420 -14.56 -7.71 24.71
N GLU A 421 -14.20 -8.07 25.95
CA GLU A 421 -12.88 -8.62 26.29
C GLU A 421 -12.60 -9.95 25.58
N HIS A 422 -13.57 -10.85 25.49
CA HIS A 422 -13.40 -12.12 24.77
C HIS A 422 -13.23 -11.90 23.27
N ALA A 423 -13.94 -10.95 22.68
CA ALA A 423 -13.77 -10.59 21.28
C ALA A 423 -12.38 -9.99 21.00
N MET A 424 -11.87 -9.19 21.93
CA MET A 424 -10.52 -8.65 21.90
C MET A 424 -9.47 -9.76 22.04
N LEU A 425 -9.60 -10.66 23.02
CA LEU A 425 -8.68 -11.80 23.17
C LEU A 425 -8.66 -12.69 21.94
N GLY A 426 -9.81 -12.94 21.32
CA GLY A 426 -9.89 -13.64 20.06
C GLY A 426 -9.14 -12.93 18.92
N THR A 427 -9.23 -11.60 18.86
CA THR A 427 -8.46 -10.78 17.91
C THR A 427 -6.95 -10.93 18.13
N VAL A 428 -6.50 -10.85 19.39
CA VAL A 428 -5.08 -11.05 19.74
C VAL A 428 -4.62 -12.46 19.37
N ALA A 429 -5.41 -13.49 19.66
CA ALA A 429 -5.06 -14.87 19.32
C ALA A 429 -4.89 -15.06 17.82
N VAL A 430 -5.79 -14.50 16.99
CA VAL A 430 -5.65 -14.58 15.52
C VAL A 430 -4.44 -13.78 15.04
N ALA A 431 -4.19 -12.58 15.58
CA ALA A 431 -3.03 -11.78 15.22
C ALA A 431 -1.71 -12.51 15.53
N MET A 432 -1.63 -13.16 16.71
CA MET A 432 -0.47 -13.99 17.07
C MET A 432 -0.32 -15.21 16.16
N ALA A 433 -1.42 -15.83 15.72
CA ALA A 433 -1.38 -16.96 14.79
C ALA A 433 -0.96 -16.57 13.37
N ILE A 434 -1.20 -15.32 12.96
CA ILE A 434 -0.74 -14.78 11.69
C ILE A 434 0.77 -14.51 11.70
N GLN A 435 1.36 -14.27 12.87
CA GLN A 435 2.80 -14.00 13.05
C GLN A 435 3.26 -12.75 12.30
N ASP A 436 4.39 -12.83 11.59
CA ASP A 436 4.99 -11.76 10.79
C ASP A 436 4.44 -11.67 9.34
N ARG A 437 3.39 -12.46 9.03
CA ARG A 437 2.82 -12.53 7.66
C ARG A 437 1.89 -11.38 7.30
N ALA A 438 1.55 -10.52 8.26
CA ALA A 438 0.83 -9.27 8.01
C ALA A 438 1.69 -8.07 8.42
N ASP A 439 1.62 -7.00 7.64
CA ASP A 439 2.38 -5.76 7.86
C ASP A 439 1.54 -4.73 8.62
N ILE A 440 0.22 -4.75 8.42
CA ILE A 440 -0.73 -3.82 9.06
C ILE A 440 -1.86 -4.63 9.68
N HIS A 441 -2.20 -4.36 10.94
CA HIS A 441 -3.41 -4.86 11.58
C HIS A 441 -4.43 -3.73 11.79
N ARG A 442 -5.62 -3.88 11.20
CA ARG A 442 -6.74 -2.96 11.34
C ARG A 442 -7.64 -3.39 12.50
N VAL A 443 -7.72 -2.58 13.57
CA VAL A 443 -8.31 -2.99 14.83
C VAL A 443 -9.05 -1.87 15.57
N HIS A 444 -10.01 -2.28 16.44
CA HIS A 444 -10.68 -1.39 17.39
C HIS A 444 -9.86 -1.21 18.70
N ASP A 445 -9.25 -2.30 19.17
CA ASP A 445 -8.61 -2.37 20.50
C ASP A 445 -7.09 -2.20 20.36
N VAL A 446 -6.66 -0.95 20.09
CA VAL A 446 -5.27 -0.61 19.72
C VAL A 446 -4.28 -0.96 20.83
N ALA A 447 -4.52 -0.53 22.08
CA ALA A 447 -3.56 -0.68 23.19
C ALA A 447 -3.21 -2.14 23.46
N GLN A 448 -4.22 -3.02 23.47
CA GLN A 448 -4.06 -4.43 23.77
C GLN A 448 -3.33 -5.16 22.62
N LEU A 449 -3.70 -4.84 21.38
CA LEU A 449 -3.03 -5.43 20.24
C LEU A 449 -1.60 -4.92 20.10
N LYS A 450 -1.33 -3.65 20.38
CA LYS A 450 0.02 -3.08 20.35
C LYS A 450 0.99 -3.89 21.21
N TYR A 451 0.57 -4.20 22.44
CA TYR A 451 1.39 -5.00 23.34
C TYR A 451 1.67 -6.40 22.79
N ALA A 452 0.63 -7.08 22.27
CA ALA A 452 0.78 -8.40 21.66
C ALA A 452 1.70 -8.39 20.44
N LEU A 453 1.55 -7.39 19.55
CA LEU A 453 2.39 -7.27 18.35
C LEU A 453 3.84 -6.93 18.68
N CYS A 454 4.13 -6.14 19.71
CA CYS A 454 5.51 -5.93 20.16
C CYS A 454 6.19 -7.25 20.55
N VAL A 455 5.46 -8.18 21.21
CA VAL A 455 5.95 -9.51 21.53
C VAL A 455 6.11 -10.36 20.27
N SER A 456 5.10 -10.35 19.39
CA SER A 456 5.12 -11.10 18.12
C SER A 456 6.29 -10.69 17.24
N ASP A 457 6.48 -9.39 17.04
CA ASP A 457 7.58 -8.85 16.23
C ASP A 457 8.95 -9.30 16.78
N ARG A 458 9.11 -9.29 18.12
CA ARG A 458 10.34 -9.76 18.76
C ARG A 458 10.62 -11.25 18.55
N VAL A 459 9.57 -12.05 18.46
CA VAL A 459 9.67 -13.51 18.29
C VAL A 459 9.90 -13.90 16.83
N TYR A 460 9.14 -13.28 15.92
CA TYR A 460 9.05 -13.74 14.54
C TYR A 460 9.79 -12.86 13.54
N ARG A 461 9.78 -11.51 13.72
CA ARG A 461 10.56 -10.64 12.83
C ARG A 461 12.02 -10.66 13.23
N ARG A 462 12.87 -11.11 12.31
CA ARG A 462 14.32 -11.00 12.51
C ARG A 462 14.65 -9.50 12.50
N HIS A 463 15.44 -9.06 13.48
CA HIS A 463 15.94 -7.70 13.49
C HIS A 463 16.73 -7.47 12.20
N VAL A 464 16.18 -6.63 11.34
CA VAL A 464 16.87 -6.09 10.16
C VAL A 464 17.69 -4.87 10.59
#